data_5ebaea79bf97c6a0abb63a88d9540cc0
#
_entry.id   5ebaea79bf97c6a0abb63a88d9540cc0
#
_cell.length_a   1.000
_cell.length_b   1.000
_cell.length_c   1.000
_cell.angle_alpha   90.00
_cell.angle_beta   90.00
_cell.angle_gamma   90.00
#
_symmetry.space_group_name_H-M   'P 1'
#
loop_
_entity.id
_entity.type
_entity.pdbx_description
1 polymer ?
#
loop_
_entity_poly.entity_id
_entity_poly.type
_entity_poly.pdbx_seq_one_letter_code
_entity_poly.pdbx_strand_id
1 'polypeptide(L)'
;MNAILAGDAQSQKEYPHLLNLCLDMKVLSGIIRRRRERLGAIDFDTREAKILVDEKGNPTDIVLRERGESERIIEDFMIAANECVAMHMKWMEVPSMYRIHEAPEPKKCVICYYCKVTRL
;
A
#
# COMPACT_ATOMS: atom_id res chain seq x y z
N MET A 1 2.61 3.06 -15.11
CA MET A 1 2.95 3.94 -13.98
C MET A 1 4.32 3.62 -13.41
N ASN A 2 4.65 2.39 -12.99
CA ASN A 2 5.99 2.05 -12.47
C ASN A 2 7.11 2.45 -13.43
N ALA A 3 7.00 2.16 -14.74
CA ALA A 3 7.99 2.54 -15.74
C ALA A 3 8.17 4.08 -15.85
N ILE A 4 7.07 4.84 -15.82
CA ILE A 4 7.10 6.32 -15.84
C ILE A 4 7.85 6.85 -14.60
N LEU A 5 7.55 6.31 -13.42
CA LEU A 5 8.18 6.71 -12.15
C LEU A 5 9.64 6.27 -12.04
N ALA A 6 10.03 5.20 -12.73
CA ALA A 6 11.41 4.73 -12.85
C ALA A 6 12.24 5.55 -13.85
N GLY A 7 11.63 6.45 -14.61
CA GLY A 7 12.34 7.29 -15.59
C GLY A 7 12.50 6.67 -16.98
N ASP A 8 11.71 5.65 -17.32
CA ASP A 8 11.75 5.04 -18.64
C ASP A 8 11.34 6.05 -19.73
N ALA A 9 12.30 6.43 -20.57
CA ALA A 9 12.14 7.46 -21.59
C ALA A 9 11.06 7.11 -22.63
N GLN A 10 10.86 5.82 -22.91
CA GLN A 10 9.86 5.38 -23.87
C GLN A 10 8.45 5.57 -23.32
N SER A 11 8.19 5.11 -22.08
CA SER A 11 6.92 5.28 -21.41
C SER A 11 6.58 6.75 -21.15
N GLN A 12 7.57 7.58 -20.84
CA GLN A 12 7.37 9.02 -20.63
C GLN A 12 7.01 9.75 -21.94
N LYS A 13 7.56 9.33 -23.08
CA LYS A 13 7.20 9.88 -24.40
C LYS A 13 5.81 9.43 -24.85
N GLU A 14 5.43 8.22 -24.55
CA GLU A 14 4.13 7.66 -24.92
C GLU A 14 3.00 8.30 -24.11
N TYR A 15 3.25 8.63 -22.82
CA TYR A 15 2.24 9.20 -21.92
C TYR A 15 2.69 10.52 -21.27
N PRO A 16 3.03 11.57 -22.04
CA PRO A 16 3.58 12.82 -21.52
C PRO A 16 2.59 13.55 -20.60
N HIS A 17 1.30 13.42 -20.86
CA HIS A 17 0.23 14.02 -20.06
C HIS A 17 0.04 13.38 -18.66
N LEU A 18 0.54 12.15 -18.47
CA LEU A 18 0.47 11.45 -17.18
C LEU A 18 1.72 11.66 -16.32
N LEU A 19 2.81 12.15 -16.89
CA LEU A 19 4.08 12.27 -16.18
C LEU A 19 3.94 13.15 -14.93
N ASN A 20 3.46 14.38 -15.10
CA ASN A 20 3.30 15.32 -14.00
C ASN A 20 2.32 14.78 -12.95
N LEU A 21 1.20 14.20 -13.39
CA LEU A 21 0.23 13.57 -12.50
C LEU A 21 0.86 12.46 -11.64
N CYS A 22 1.65 11.56 -12.27
CA CYS A 22 2.32 10.47 -11.55
C CYS A 22 3.34 11.00 -10.53
N LEU A 23 4.06 12.07 -10.86
CA LEU A 23 5.01 12.71 -9.96
C LEU A 23 4.30 13.38 -8.77
N ASP A 24 3.21 14.11 -9.02
CA ASP A 24 2.40 14.73 -7.97
C ASP A 24 1.78 13.68 -7.04
N MET A 25 1.28 12.57 -7.60
CA MET A 25 0.77 11.44 -6.83
C MET A 25 1.87 10.83 -5.94
N LYS A 26 3.08 10.70 -6.43
CA LYS A 26 4.23 10.22 -5.65
C LYS A 26 4.54 11.15 -4.49
N VAL A 27 4.57 12.45 -4.72
CA VAL A 27 4.81 13.46 -3.67
C VAL A 27 3.72 13.39 -2.62
N LEU A 28 2.46 13.36 -3.01
CA LEU A 28 1.31 13.30 -2.10
C LEU A 28 1.31 12.00 -1.29
N SER A 29 1.54 10.85 -1.91
CA SER A 29 1.70 9.57 -1.22
C SER A 29 2.79 9.64 -0.15
N GLY A 30 3.94 10.25 -0.47
CA GLY A 30 5.02 10.45 0.51
C GLY A 30 4.62 11.33 1.71
N ILE A 31 3.74 12.32 1.52
CA ILE A 31 3.20 13.15 2.61
C ILE A 31 2.26 12.32 3.49
N ILE A 32 1.34 11.56 2.87
CA ILE A 32 0.39 10.69 3.58
C ILE A 32 1.16 9.65 4.41
N ARG A 33 2.17 8.99 3.82
CA ARG A 33 2.99 7.98 4.48
C ARG A 33 3.73 8.54 5.68
N ARG A 34 4.41 9.68 5.54
CA ARG A 34 5.09 10.35 6.67
C ARG A 34 4.14 10.72 7.81
N ARG A 35 2.90 11.13 7.49
CA ARG A 35 1.88 11.38 8.53
C ARG A 35 1.54 10.08 9.27
N ARG A 36 1.32 8.98 8.56
CA ARG A 36 1.03 7.67 9.15
C ARG A 36 2.18 7.15 10.02
N GLU A 37 3.41 7.28 9.55
CA GLU A 37 4.61 6.91 10.31
C GLU A 37 4.72 7.67 11.64
N ARG A 38 4.44 8.98 11.63
CA ARG A 38 4.39 9.79 12.86
C ARG A 38 3.31 9.33 13.84
N LEU A 39 2.23 8.76 13.33
CA LEU A 39 1.14 8.19 14.13
C LEU A 39 1.43 6.74 14.58
N GLY A 40 2.61 6.21 14.28
CA GLY A 40 3.04 4.88 14.71
C GLY A 40 2.70 3.76 13.74
N ALA A 41 2.33 4.06 12.50
CA ALA A 41 2.13 3.02 11.49
C ALA A 41 3.43 2.26 11.20
N ILE A 42 3.33 0.93 11.15
CA ILE A 42 4.45 0.04 10.83
C ILE A 42 4.24 -0.48 9.43
N ASP A 43 5.21 -0.27 8.54
CA ASP A 43 5.21 -0.88 7.21
C ASP A 43 5.92 -2.24 7.29
N PHE A 44 5.16 -3.32 7.05
CA PHE A 44 5.70 -4.67 6.97
C PHE A 44 6.01 -4.97 5.50
N ASP A 45 7.27 -5.23 5.21
CA ASP A 45 7.69 -5.74 3.89
C ASP A 45 7.40 -7.23 3.81
N THR A 46 6.11 -7.58 3.66
CA THR A 46 5.68 -8.96 3.54
C THR A 46 5.85 -9.45 2.10
N ARG A 47 6.49 -10.62 1.96
CA ARG A 47 6.61 -11.27 0.67
C ARG A 47 5.28 -11.95 0.32
N GLU A 48 4.61 -11.46 -0.72
CA GLU A 48 3.39 -12.07 -1.23
C GLU A 48 3.72 -13.04 -2.37
N ALA A 49 3.14 -14.23 -2.32
CA ALA A 49 3.23 -15.18 -3.42
C ALA A 49 2.09 -14.94 -4.41
N LYS A 50 2.43 -14.89 -5.71
CA LYS A 50 1.46 -14.87 -6.81
C LYS A 50 1.45 -16.24 -7.46
N ILE A 51 0.29 -16.88 -7.49
CA ILE A 51 0.09 -18.16 -8.18
C ILE A 51 -0.20 -17.82 -9.64
N LEU A 52 0.61 -18.37 -10.54
CA LEU A 52 0.35 -18.34 -11.97
C LEU A 52 -0.53 -19.51 -12.34
N VAL A 53 -1.53 -19.28 -13.17
CA VAL A 53 -2.48 -20.30 -13.63
C VAL A 53 -2.45 -20.38 -15.16
N ASP A 54 -2.71 -21.56 -15.69
CA ASP A 54 -2.90 -21.76 -17.13
C ASP A 54 -4.29 -21.27 -17.60
N GLU A 55 -4.56 -21.37 -18.91
CA GLU A 55 -5.85 -21.01 -19.49
C GLU A 55 -7.04 -21.83 -18.94
N LYS A 56 -6.76 -22.97 -18.32
CA LYS A 56 -7.75 -23.88 -17.71
C LYS A 56 -7.94 -23.62 -16.21
N GLY A 57 -7.17 -22.68 -15.64
CA GLY A 57 -7.23 -22.34 -14.22
C GLY A 57 -6.37 -23.25 -13.31
N ASN A 58 -5.53 -24.14 -13.87
CA ASN A 58 -4.63 -24.95 -13.05
C ASN A 58 -3.39 -24.14 -12.65
N PRO A 59 -2.90 -24.30 -11.41
CA PRO A 59 -1.69 -23.61 -10.97
C PRO A 59 -0.47 -24.19 -11.74
N THR A 60 0.32 -23.30 -12.35
CA THR A 60 1.52 -23.62 -13.11
C THR A 60 2.80 -23.28 -12.37
N ASP A 61 2.80 -22.17 -11.62
CA ASP A 61 3.99 -21.72 -10.90
C ASP A 61 3.62 -20.80 -9.74
N ILE A 62 4.56 -20.61 -8.81
CA ILE A 62 4.43 -19.70 -7.68
C ILE A 62 5.61 -18.70 -7.75
N VAL A 63 5.30 -17.44 -8.03
CA VAL A 63 6.31 -16.38 -8.11
C VAL A 63 6.12 -15.36 -6.99
N LEU A 64 7.19 -14.73 -6.57
CA LEU A 64 7.09 -13.62 -5.64
C LEU A 64 6.51 -12.40 -6.37
N ARG A 65 5.51 -11.78 -5.76
CA ARG A 65 4.96 -10.52 -6.24
C ARG A 65 5.88 -9.39 -5.81
N GLU A 66 6.44 -8.69 -6.78
CA GLU A 66 7.17 -7.45 -6.51
C GLU A 66 6.17 -6.32 -6.27
N ARG A 67 6.30 -5.66 -5.13
CA ARG A 67 5.52 -4.47 -4.76
C ARG A 67 6.26 -3.23 -5.27
N GLY A 68 5.79 -2.69 -6.39
CA GLY A 68 6.37 -1.51 -7.01
C GLY A 68 5.95 -0.19 -6.36
N GLU A 69 6.47 0.91 -6.86
CA GLU A 69 6.15 2.25 -6.36
C GLU A 69 4.69 2.63 -6.64
N SER A 70 4.14 2.23 -7.78
CA SER A 70 2.74 2.53 -8.13
C SER A 70 1.76 1.84 -7.19
N GLU A 71 2.03 0.60 -6.81
CA GLU A 71 1.20 -0.14 -5.86
C GLU A 71 1.18 0.55 -4.50
N ARG A 72 2.33 1.04 -4.04
CA ARG A 72 2.46 1.79 -2.79
C ARG A 72 1.68 3.10 -2.81
N ILE A 73 1.74 3.84 -3.92
CA ILE A 73 0.99 5.09 -4.09
C ILE A 73 -0.52 4.84 -4.00
N ILE A 74 -1.01 3.84 -4.71
CA ILE A 74 -2.44 3.49 -4.71
C ILE A 74 -2.88 3.04 -3.32
N GLU A 75 -2.09 2.22 -2.64
CA GLU A 75 -2.36 1.78 -1.26
C GLU A 75 -2.48 2.96 -0.29
N ASP A 76 -1.56 3.93 -0.32
CA ASP A 76 -1.62 5.12 0.52
C ASP A 76 -2.90 5.92 0.27
N PHE A 77 -3.32 6.05 -0.99
CA PHE A 77 -4.56 6.76 -1.35
C PHE A 77 -5.80 5.99 -0.92
N MET A 78 -5.82 4.66 -1.08
CA MET A 78 -6.93 3.83 -0.60
C MET A 78 -7.11 3.94 0.91
N ILE A 79 -6.02 3.92 1.67
CA ILE A 79 -6.07 4.06 3.12
C ILE A 79 -6.59 5.44 3.50
N ALA A 80 -6.07 6.51 2.88
CA ALA A 80 -6.52 7.88 3.14
C ALA A 80 -8.00 8.07 2.80
N ALA A 81 -8.47 7.52 1.68
CA ALA A 81 -9.87 7.56 1.30
C ALA A 81 -10.77 6.82 2.31
N ASN A 82 -10.36 5.62 2.74
CA ASN A 82 -11.08 4.85 3.74
C ASN A 82 -11.17 5.57 5.09
N GLU A 83 -10.08 6.20 5.53
CA GLU A 83 -10.06 7.03 6.75
C GLU A 83 -11.02 8.22 6.64
N CYS A 84 -11.01 8.94 5.51
CA CYS A 84 -11.90 10.07 5.29
C CYS A 84 -13.38 9.66 5.27
N VAL A 85 -13.71 8.58 4.58
CA VAL A 85 -15.09 8.06 4.52
C VAL A 85 -15.56 7.60 5.89
N ALA A 86 -14.73 6.86 6.62
CA ALA A 86 -15.09 6.39 7.97
C ALA A 86 -15.32 7.55 8.95
N MET A 87 -14.46 8.59 8.90
CA MET A 87 -14.66 9.79 9.72
C MET A 87 -15.93 10.55 9.33
N HIS A 88 -16.20 10.70 8.04
CA HIS A 88 -17.40 11.38 7.55
C HIS A 88 -18.67 10.67 8.02
N MET A 89 -18.75 9.35 7.85
CA MET A 89 -19.88 8.53 8.32
C MET A 89 -20.08 8.63 9.83
N LYS A 90 -18.97 8.64 10.60
CA LYS A 90 -19.01 8.81 12.05
C LYS A 90 -19.58 10.17 12.45
N TRP A 91 -19.17 11.26 11.80
CA TRP A 91 -19.66 12.61 12.11
C TRP A 91 -21.13 12.81 11.72
N MET A 92 -21.56 12.14 10.65
CA MET A 92 -22.97 12.19 10.23
C MET A 92 -23.87 11.26 11.05
N GLU A 93 -23.31 10.47 11.97
CA GLU A 93 -24.02 9.46 12.76
C GLU A 93 -24.81 8.45 11.91
N VAL A 94 -24.32 8.20 10.68
CA VAL A 94 -24.94 7.25 9.78
C VAL A 94 -24.59 5.83 10.20
N PRO A 95 -25.56 4.92 10.34
CA PRO A 95 -25.29 3.52 10.64
C PRO A 95 -24.37 2.91 9.58
N SER A 96 -23.20 2.42 10.00
CA SER A 96 -22.19 1.87 9.12
C SER A 96 -21.48 0.70 9.79
N MET A 97 -21.02 -0.26 8.98
CA MET A 97 -20.18 -1.34 9.50
C MET A 97 -18.73 -0.88 9.60
N TYR A 98 -18.17 -0.87 10.80
CA TYR A 98 -16.78 -0.56 11.05
C TYR A 98 -16.00 -1.84 11.33
N ARG A 99 -14.88 -2.03 10.62
CA ARG A 99 -13.91 -3.06 10.99
C ARG A 99 -12.99 -2.49 12.05
N ILE A 100 -13.11 -3.02 13.26
CA ILE A 100 -12.26 -2.64 14.39
C ILE A 100 -11.23 -3.74 14.66
N HIS A 101 -10.10 -3.34 15.20
CA HIS A 101 -9.08 -4.24 15.73
C HIS A 101 -8.84 -3.88 17.20
N GLU A 102 -8.79 -4.89 18.04
CA GLU A 102 -8.40 -4.70 19.43
C GLU A 102 -6.92 -4.34 19.52
N ALA A 103 -6.53 -3.72 20.63
CA ALA A 103 -5.13 -3.42 20.88
C ALA A 103 -4.32 -4.74 20.90
N PRO A 104 -3.16 -4.80 20.24
CA PRO A 104 -2.36 -6.01 20.21
C PRO A 104 -1.84 -6.36 21.60
N GLU A 105 -1.79 -7.68 21.91
CA GLU A 105 -1.20 -8.15 23.15
C GLU A 105 0.27 -7.69 23.26
N PRO A 106 0.74 -7.20 24.42
CA PRO A 106 2.11 -6.71 24.60
C PRO A 106 3.17 -7.74 24.18
N LYS A 107 2.94 -9.02 24.42
CA LYS A 107 3.84 -10.11 24.00
C LYS A 107 3.99 -10.19 22.48
N LYS A 108 2.90 -10.02 21.73
CA LYS A 108 2.93 -10.03 20.26
C LYS A 108 3.62 -8.80 19.70
N CYS A 109 3.48 -7.64 20.34
CA CYS A 109 4.21 -6.42 19.95
C CYS A 109 5.73 -6.60 20.10
N VAL A 110 6.19 -7.23 21.17
CA VAL A 110 7.62 -7.50 21.37
C VAL A 110 8.16 -8.42 20.29
N ILE A 111 7.45 -9.49 19.92
CA ILE A 111 7.86 -10.41 18.85
C ILE A 111 7.94 -9.66 17.52
N CYS A 112 6.95 -8.84 17.15
CA CYS A 112 6.98 -8.02 15.94
C CYS A 112 8.16 -7.04 15.93
N TYR A 113 8.50 -6.43 17.05
CA TYR A 113 9.65 -5.55 17.17
C TYR A 113 10.96 -6.30 16.91
N TYR A 114 11.14 -7.47 17.52
CA TYR A 114 12.33 -8.31 17.31
C TYR A 114 12.43 -8.77 15.85
N CYS A 115 11.36 -9.24 15.23
CA CYS A 115 11.35 -9.62 13.80
C CYS A 115 11.73 -8.46 12.88
N LYS A 116 11.37 -7.22 13.23
CA LYS A 116 11.72 -6.04 12.45
C LYS A 116 13.20 -5.66 12.63
N VAL A 117 13.75 -5.81 13.85
CA VAL A 117 15.12 -5.40 14.18
C VAL A 117 16.15 -6.45 13.74
N THR A 118 15.82 -7.73 13.85
CA THR A 118 16.78 -8.83 13.55
C THR A 118 16.82 -9.24 12.09
N ARG A 119 15.86 -8.78 11.24
CA ARG A 119 15.80 -9.15 9.81
C ARG A 119 16.13 -10.63 9.54
N LEU A 120 15.48 -11.51 10.27
CA LEU A 120 15.51 -12.94 9.95
C LEU A 120 14.62 -13.24 8.77
#